data_23d92de31191ffe857dcd195ee046aa0
#
_entry.id   23d92de31191ffe857dcd195ee046aa0
#
_cell.length_a   1.000
_cell.length_b   1.000
_cell.length_c   1.000
_cell.angle_alpha   90.00
_cell.angle_beta   90.00
_cell.angle_gamma   90.00
#
_symmetry.space_group_name_H-M   'P 1'
#
loop_
_entity.id
_entity.type
_entity.pdbx_description
1 polymer ?
#
loop_
_entity_poly.entity_id
_entity_poly.type
_entity_poly.pdbx_seq_one_letter_code
_entity_poly.pdbx_strand_id
1 'polypeptide(L)'
;MPSKKLDFKTGQYVVYPTQGVGKLVRTEEQVVGDQKIKMLVIDFEKSRMTLRVPMERVEISGLRPLTSARKMDEAIASAKGKAGAKRMIWARRAAQYEENINSGDPMKLAEVVRDLQRRSPTDTVPFSARRLYMRALERMAQEFAVLHKMDVDAASEKIEDILGIPKEIDLNAVDEDEEEEEDYSDSGGE
;
A
#
# COMPACT_ATOMS: atom_id res chain seq x y z
N MET A 1 -15.35 23.25 9.83
CA MET A 1 -16.18 22.49 8.88
C MET A 1 -16.71 21.27 9.61
N PRO A 2 -18.00 20.90 9.52
CA PRO A 2 -18.51 19.75 10.22
C PRO A 2 -17.80 18.48 9.70
N SER A 3 -17.09 17.79 10.58
CA SER A 3 -16.51 16.49 10.30
C SER A 3 -17.63 15.52 9.91
N LYS A 4 -17.52 14.95 8.73
CA LYS A 4 -18.46 13.94 8.23
C LYS A 4 -18.26 12.72 9.13
N LYS A 5 -19.16 12.54 10.12
CA LYS A 5 -19.14 11.34 10.96
C LYS A 5 -19.16 10.12 10.04
N LEU A 6 -18.02 9.45 9.94
CA LEU A 6 -17.91 8.19 9.22
C LEU A 6 -18.67 7.13 10.04
N ASP A 7 -19.80 6.70 9.50
CA ASP A 7 -20.62 5.66 10.12
C ASP A 7 -20.16 4.30 9.60
N PHE A 8 -19.42 3.57 10.44
CA PHE A 8 -18.89 2.25 10.09
C PHE A 8 -19.84 1.16 10.63
N LYS A 9 -20.17 0.20 9.77
CA LYS A 9 -21.05 -0.92 10.10
C LYS A 9 -20.25 -2.20 10.30
N THR A 10 -20.66 -3.00 11.30
CA THR A 10 -20.09 -4.35 11.48
C THR A 10 -20.23 -5.18 10.20
N GLY A 11 -19.18 -5.90 9.84
CA GLY A 11 -19.08 -6.65 8.60
C GLY A 11 -18.56 -5.85 7.41
N GLN A 12 -18.44 -4.53 7.52
CA GLN A 12 -17.93 -3.67 6.45
C GLN A 12 -16.41 -3.81 6.33
N TYR A 13 -15.92 -3.81 5.08
CA TYR A 13 -14.50 -3.67 4.81
C TYR A 13 -14.08 -2.20 4.89
N VAL A 14 -12.90 -1.97 5.45
CA VAL A 14 -12.30 -0.65 5.65
C VAL A 14 -10.83 -0.70 5.26
N VAL A 15 -10.27 0.45 4.95
CA VAL A 15 -8.84 0.59 4.64
C VAL A 15 -8.16 1.34 5.78
N TYR A 16 -7.18 0.71 6.39
CA TYR A 16 -6.28 1.35 7.33
C TYR A 16 -4.95 1.65 6.61
N PRO A 17 -4.48 2.90 6.59
CA PRO A 17 -3.38 3.32 5.71
C PRO A 17 -2.14 2.43 5.75
N THR A 18 -1.67 2.07 6.93
CA THR A 18 -0.44 1.27 7.10
C THR A 18 -0.65 -0.24 6.98
N GLN A 19 -1.90 -0.74 7.15
CA GLN A 19 -2.21 -2.18 7.16
C GLN A 19 -2.96 -2.66 5.90
N GLY A 20 -3.60 -1.76 5.16
CA GLY A 20 -4.42 -2.09 3.99
C GLY A 20 -5.85 -2.41 4.36
N VAL A 21 -6.45 -3.38 3.67
CA VAL A 21 -7.85 -3.74 3.83
C VAL A 21 -8.06 -4.65 5.03
N GLY A 22 -8.98 -4.28 5.90
CA GLY A 22 -9.45 -5.08 7.02
C GLY A 22 -10.97 -5.10 7.10
N LYS A 23 -11.51 -6.03 7.86
CA LYS A 23 -12.95 -6.19 8.09
C LYS A 23 -13.31 -5.71 9.49
N LEU A 24 -14.28 -4.81 9.59
CA LEU A 24 -14.82 -4.40 10.88
C LEU A 24 -15.65 -5.55 11.47
N VAL A 25 -15.12 -6.19 12.52
CA VAL A 25 -15.74 -7.37 13.13
C VAL A 25 -16.81 -6.97 14.12
N ARG A 26 -16.52 -5.99 14.97
CA ARG A 26 -17.45 -5.50 16.00
C ARG A 26 -17.03 -4.12 16.50
N THR A 27 -17.95 -3.50 17.21
CA THR A 27 -17.67 -2.33 18.06
C THR A 27 -17.76 -2.79 19.52
N GLU A 28 -16.77 -2.43 20.33
CA GLU A 28 -16.74 -2.75 21.75
C GLU A 28 -16.55 -1.46 22.58
N GLU A 29 -17.02 -1.49 23.81
CA GLU A 29 -16.76 -0.40 24.77
C GLU A 29 -15.66 -0.86 25.73
N GLN A 30 -14.63 -0.05 25.85
CA GLN A 30 -13.54 -0.26 26.79
C GLN A 30 -13.55 0.85 27.83
N VAL A 31 -13.47 0.45 29.11
CA VAL A 31 -13.34 1.39 30.22
C VAL A 31 -11.86 1.68 30.43
N VAL A 32 -11.47 2.93 30.27
CA VAL A 32 -10.11 3.41 30.51
C VAL A 32 -10.18 4.50 31.58
N GLY A 33 -9.79 4.17 32.81
CA GLY A 33 -10.06 5.03 33.98
C GLY A 33 -11.58 5.18 34.20
N ASP A 34 -12.04 6.42 34.25
CA ASP A 34 -13.48 6.73 34.46
C ASP A 34 -14.24 6.96 33.13
N GLN A 35 -13.63 6.74 32.01
CA GLN A 35 -14.21 7.00 30.68
C GLN A 35 -14.52 5.72 29.92
N LYS A 36 -15.71 5.66 29.31
CA LYS A 36 -16.10 4.61 28.36
C LYS A 36 -15.72 5.05 26.95
N ILE A 37 -14.81 4.33 26.32
CA ILE A 37 -14.33 4.60 24.98
C ILE A 37 -14.88 3.53 24.03
N LYS A 38 -15.57 3.96 22.98
CA LYS A 38 -15.99 3.05 21.89
C LYS A 38 -14.82 2.75 20.98
N MET A 39 -14.55 1.46 20.77
CA MET A 39 -13.47 0.94 19.93
C MET A 39 -14.05 0.22 18.73
N LEU A 40 -13.50 0.48 17.55
CA LEU A 40 -13.71 -0.32 16.36
C LEU A 40 -12.69 -1.47 16.35
N VAL A 41 -13.16 -2.70 16.25
CA VAL A 41 -12.32 -3.89 16.17
C VAL A 41 -12.26 -4.34 14.72
N ILE A 42 -11.08 -4.19 14.13
CA ILE A 42 -10.81 -4.46 12.72
C ILE A 42 -9.88 -5.67 12.64
N ASP A 43 -10.26 -6.66 11.87
CA ASP A 43 -9.46 -7.84 11.61
C ASP A 43 -8.81 -7.76 10.23
N PHE A 44 -7.51 -8.04 10.18
CA PHE A 44 -6.70 -8.07 8.97
C PHE A 44 -6.27 -9.51 8.70
N GLU A 45 -7.02 -10.22 7.87
CA GLU A 45 -6.82 -11.64 7.58
C GLU A 45 -5.39 -11.94 7.13
N LYS A 46 -4.82 -11.12 6.25
CA LYS A 46 -3.49 -11.34 5.69
C LYS A 46 -2.37 -11.26 6.73
N SER A 47 -2.41 -10.27 7.60
CA SER A 47 -1.42 -10.09 8.67
C SER A 47 -1.75 -10.86 9.94
N ARG A 48 -2.90 -11.56 9.98
CA ARG A 48 -3.44 -12.25 11.16
C ARG A 48 -3.44 -11.35 12.41
N MET A 49 -3.78 -10.09 12.19
CA MET A 49 -3.73 -9.06 13.24
C MET A 49 -5.10 -8.42 13.43
N THR A 50 -5.46 -8.21 14.68
CA THR A 50 -6.66 -7.47 15.06
C THR A 50 -6.27 -6.12 15.63
N LEU A 51 -6.76 -5.04 15.04
CA LEU A 51 -6.53 -3.67 15.50
C LEU A 51 -7.77 -3.12 16.19
N ARG A 52 -7.56 -2.43 17.32
CA ARG A 52 -8.59 -1.69 18.03
C ARG A 52 -8.36 -0.21 17.87
N VAL A 53 -9.30 0.46 17.22
CA VAL A 53 -9.21 1.90 16.91
C VAL A 53 -10.30 2.65 17.69
N PRO A 54 -9.94 3.59 18.57
CA PRO A 54 -10.93 4.44 19.22
C PRO A 54 -11.74 5.23 18.21
N MET A 55 -13.07 5.28 18.35
CA MET A 55 -13.92 6.02 17.41
C MET A 55 -13.55 7.50 17.29
N GLU A 56 -13.08 8.08 18.38
CA GLU A 56 -12.62 9.47 18.41
C GLU A 56 -11.36 9.72 17.58
N ARG A 57 -10.55 8.68 17.34
CA ARG A 57 -9.30 8.76 16.59
C ARG A 57 -9.41 8.27 15.15
N VAL A 58 -10.59 7.89 14.70
CA VAL A 58 -10.81 7.34 13.35
C VAL A 58 -10.34 8.32 12.28
N GLU A 59 -10.70 9.60 12.37
CA GLU A 59 -10.31 10.63 11.40
C GLU A 59 -8.79 10.84 11.39
N ILE A 60 -8.16 10.88 12.56
CA ILE A 60 -6.71 11.08 12.70
C ILE A 60 -5.94 9.85 12.22
N SER A 61 -6.50 8.66 12.42
CA SER A 61 -5.87 7.41 12.00
C SER A 61 -5.88 7.20 10.48
N GLY A 62 -6.66 8.00 9.74
CA GLY A 62 -6.82 7.85 8.30
C GLY A 62 -7.66 6.65 7.89
N LEU A 63 -8.35 5.99 8.85
CA LEU A 63 -9.28 4.90 8.56
C LEU A 63 -10.38 5.40 7.62
N ARG A 64 -10.58 4.71 6.51
CA ARG A 64 -11.57 5.07 5.50
C ARG A 64 -12.37 3.86 5.01
N PRO A 65 -13.57 4.05 4.47
CA PRO A 65 -14.26 3.00 3.72
C PRO A 65 -13.47 2.66 2.45
N LEU A 66 -13.82 1.52 1.84
CA LEU A 66 -13.32 1.18 0.50
C LEU A 66 -13.62 2.31 -0.49
N THR A 67 -12.74 2.48 -1.44
CA THR A 67 -12.99 3.38 -2.57
C THR A 67 -14.11 2.83 -3.46
N SER A 68 -14.69 3.65 -4.32
CA SER A 68 -15.63 3.17 -5.34
C SER A 68 -14.87 2.43 -6.44
N ALA A 69 -15.53 1.45 -7.10
CA ALA A 69 -14.96 0.75 -8.24
C ALA A 69 -14.47 1.73 -9.32
N ARG A 70 -15.26 2.76 -9.62
CA ARG A 70 -14.89 3.81 -10.57
C ARG A 70 -13.58 4.52 -10.19
N LYS A 71 -13.42 4.89 -8.92
CA LYS A 71 -12.19 5.57 -8.46
C LYS A 71 -10.99 4.62 -8.49
N MET A 72 -11.21 3.33 -8.26
CA MET A 72 -10.17 2.32 -8.39
C MET A 72 -9.76 2.14 -9.86
N ASP A 73 -10.72 2.09 -10.79
CA ASP A 73 -10.46 2.01 -12.23
C ASP A 73 -9.69 3.23 -12.73
N GLU A 74 -10.06 4.44 -12.25
CA GLU A 74 -9.34 5.69 -12.53
C GLU A 74 -7.89 5.63 -12.02
N ALA A 75 -7.67 5.08 -10.84
CA ALA A 75 -6.32 4.90 -10.28
C ALA A 75 -5.48 3.94 -11.14
N ILE A 76 -6.03 2.76 -11.48
CA ILE A 76 -5.35 1.78 -12.35
C ILE A 76 -5.06 2.39 -13.73
N ALA A 77 -6.01 3.12 -14.31
CA ALA A 77 -5.80 3.81 -15.58
C ALA A 77 -4.66 4.82 -15.52
N SER A 78 -4.52 5.54 -14.39
CA SER A 78 -3.42 6.49 -14.19
C SER A 78 -2.05 5.82 -14.10
N ALA A 79 -2.00 4.57 -13.67
CA ALA A 79 -0.77 3.78 -13.60
C ALA A 79 -0.26 3.32 -14.98
N LYS A 80 -1.08 3.36 -16.04
CA LYS A 80 -0.64 3.09 -17.43
C LYS A 80 0.28 4.18 -18.00
N GLY A 81 0.30 5.36 -17.38
CA GLY A 81 1.06 6.50 -17.85
C GLY A 81 2.58 6.28 -17.82
N LYS A 82 3.31 7.23 -18.39
CA LYS A 82 4.77 7.26 -18.28
C LYS A 82 5.19 7.62 -16.86
N ALA A 83 6.26 6.99 -16.36
CA ALA A 83 6.85 7.36 -15.08
C ALA A 83 7.21 8.85 -15.05
N GLY A 84 6.93 9.50 -13.95
CA GLY A 84 7.34 10.89 -13.77
C GLY A 84 8.86 11.01 -13.72
N ALA A 85 9.44 11.90 -14.52
CA ALA A 85 10.88 12.20 -14.46
C ALA A 85 11.18 12.96 -13.17
N LYS A 86 11.52 12.23 -12.12
CA LYS A 86 11.89 12.83 -10.82
C LYS A 86 13.41 13.01 -10.76
N ARG A 87 13.88 14.26 -10.85
CA ARG A 87 15.30 14.63 -10.68
C ARG A 87 15.71 14.61 -9.19
N MET A 88 15.40 13.52 -8.48
CA MET A 88 15.75 13.36 -7.07
C MET A 88 16.61 12.12 -6.89
N ILE A 89 17.53 12.17 -5.91
CA ILE A 89 18.29 11.00 -5.47
C ILE A 89 17.36 9.89 -5.00
N TRP A 90 17.78 8.64 -5.15
CA TRP A 90 16.96 7.47 -4.87
C TRP A 90 16.41 7.46 -3.44
N ALA A 91 17.24 7.71 -2.43
CA ALA A 91 16.82 7.70 -1.02
C ALA A 91 15.62 8.62 -0.77
N ARG A 92 15.61 9.82 -1.35
CA ARG A 92 14.50 10.76 -1.21
C ARG A 92 13.25 10.30 -1.95
N ARG A 93 13.42 9.67 -3.13
CA ARG A 93 12.29 9.07 -3.87
C ARG A 93 11.68 7.90 -3.11
N ALA A 94 12.52 7.00 -2.58
CA ALA A 94 12.08 5.85 -1.80
C ALA A 94 11.24 6.28 -0.58
N ALA A 95 11.70 7.28 0.17
CA ALA A 95 10.94 7.84 1.29
C ALA A 95 9.57 8.39 0.86
N GLN A 96 9.51 9.09 -0.28
CA GLN A 96 8.24 9.59 -0.81
C GLN A 96 7.31 8.46 -1.27
N TYR A 97 7.85 7.39 -1.87
CA TYR A 97 7.06 6.23 -2.24
C TYR A 97 6.52 5.49 -1.00
N GLU A 98 7.30 5.38 0.06
CA GLU A 98 6.83 4.82 1.33
C GLU A 98 5.71 5.67 1.94
N GLU A 99 5.83 6.99 1.92
CA GLU A 99 4.76 7.89 2.34
C GLU A 99 3.49 7.69 1.50
N ASN A 100 3.63 7.60 0.19
CA ASN A 100 2.51 7.34 -0.72
C ASN A 100 1.82 6.00 -0.43
N ILE A 101 2.59 4.93 -0.20
CA ILE A 101 2.07 3.61 0.16
C ILE A 101 1.34 3.66 1.49
N ASN A 102 1.93 4.33 2.48
CA ASN A 102 1.36 4.45 3.82
C ASN A 102 0.19 5.45 3.91
N SER A 103 -0.07 6.22 2.88
CA SER A 103 -1.25 7.10 2.83
C SER A 103 -2.57 6.34 2.63
N GLY A 104 -2.51 5.14 2.05
CA GLY A 104 -3.69 4.36 1.70
C GLY A 104 -4.56 4.98 0.59
N ASP A 105 -4.10 5.98 -0.13
CA ASP A 105 -4.82 6.59 -1.26
C ASP A 105 -4.56 5.81 -2.55
N PRO A 106 -5.60 5.29 -3.24
CA PRO A 106 -5.44 4.53 -4.48
C PRO A 106 -4.67 5.27 -5.57
N MET A 107 -4.84 6.59 -5.68
CA MET A 107 -4.12 7.39 -6.67
C MET A 107 -2.64 7.49 -6.38
N LYS A 108 -2.27 7.62 -5.10
CA LYS A 108 -0.86 7.63 -4.68
C LYS A 108 -0.21 6.25 -4.83
N LEU A 109 -0.95 5.17 -4.55
CA LEU A 109 -0.49 3.81 -4.83
C LEU A 109 -0.25 3.60 -6.33
N ALA A 110 -1.18 4.05 -7.17
CA ALA A 110 -1.07 3.98 -8.62
C ALA A 110 0.15 4.78 -9.15
N GLU A 111 0.49 5.90 -8.52
CA GLU A 111 1.71 6.65 -8.85
C GLU A 111 2.97 5.83 -8.58
N VAL A 112 3.04 5.13 -7.43
CA VAL A 112 4.18 4.27 -7.09
C VAL A 112 4.28 3.11 -8.06
N VAL A 113 3.18 2.42 -8.34
CA VAL A 113 3.12 1.32 -9.32
C VAL A 113 3.59 1.80 -10.69
N ARG A 114 3.07 2.94 -11.19
CA ARG A 114 3.46 3.55 -12.47
C ARG A 114 4.95 3.84 -12.56
N ASP A 115 5.51 4.41 -11.51
CA ASP A 115 6.89 4.89 -11.52
C ASP A 115 7.90 3.76 -11.35
N LEU A 116 7.52 2.65 -10.71
CA LEU A 116 8.39 1.53 -10.39
C LEU A 116 8.10 0.24 -11.19
N GLN A 117 7.01 0.20 -11.98
CA GLN A 117 6.71 -0.97 -12.81
C GLN A 117 7.80 -1.21 -13.85
N ARG A 118 8.11 -2.49 -14.09
CA ARG A 118 8.97 -2.93 -15.17
C ARG A 118 8.26 -2.68 -16.50
N ARG A 119 8.99 -2.16 -17.49
CA ARG A 119 8.45 -1.86 -18.84
C ARG A 119 8.95 -2.80 -19.90
N SER A 120 10.09 -3.43 -19.66
CA SER A 120 10.69 -4.42 -20.54
C SER A 120 11.10 -5.64 -19.71
N PRO A 121 11.07 -6.86 -20.29
CA PRO A 121 11.60 -8.05 -19.64
C PRO A 121 13.09 -7.94 -19.26
N THR A 122 13.83 -7.07 -19.98
CA THR A 122 15.25 -6.83 -19.77
C THR A 122 15.56 -5.69 -18.78
N ASP A 123 14.53 -4.99 -18.27
CA ASP A 123 14.76 -3.91 -17.32
C ASP A 123 15.27 -4.49 -15.99
N THR A 124 16.46 -4.08 -15.59
CA THR A 124 17.00 -4.35 -14.26
C THR A 124 16.38 -3.36 -13.26
N VAL A 125 15.62 -3.87 -12.32
CA VAL A 125 14.99 -3.06 -11.27
C VAL A 125 15.67 -3.37 -9.95
N PRO A 126 16.27 -2.38 -9.25
CA PRO A 126 16.89 -2.58 -7.95
C PRO A 126 15.95 -3.25 -6.96
N PHE A 127 16.47 -4.11 -6.09
CA PHE A 127 15.69 -4.85 -5.11
C PHE A 127 14.82 -3.93 -4.23
N SER A 128 15.37 -2.80 -3.78
CA SER A 128 14.62 -1.80 -3.01
C SER A 128 13.42 -1.24 -3.77
N ALA A 129 13.57 -0.97 -5.07
CA ALA A 129 12.47 -0.49 -5.92
C ALA A 129 11.41 -1.58 -6.12
N ARG A 130 11.84 -2.84 -6.34
CA ARG A 130 10.93 -3.99 -6.48
C ARG A 130 10.10 -4.20 -5.21
N ARG A 131 10.70 -4.10 -4.03
CA ARG A 131 9.96 -4.20 -2.75
C ARG A 131 8.86 -3.14 -2.63
N LEU A 132 9.16 -1.89 -3.00
CA LEU A 132 8.17 -0.81 -2.97
C LEU A 132 7.05 -1.04 -3.99
N TYR A 133 7.40 -1.47 -5.19
CA TYR A 133 6.44 -1.85 -6.23
C TYR A 133 5.48 -2.93 -5.73
N MET A 134 6.00 -4.05 -5.23
CA MET A 134 5.20 -5.17 -4.73
C MET A 134 4.26 -4.75 -3.59
N ARG A 135 4.75 -3.93 -2.67
CA ARG A 135 3.91 -3.40 -1.57
C ARG A 135 2.79 -2.50 -2.08
N ALA A 136 3.07 -1.64 -3.06
CA ALA A 136 2.05 -0.76 -3.64
C ALA A 136 1.00 -1.56 -4.41
N LEU A 137 1.44 -2.50 -5.26
CA LEU A 137 0.57 -3.39 -6.03
C LEU A 137 -0.32 -4.22 -5.10
N GLU A 138 0.26 -4.82 -4.07
CA GLU A 138 -0.46 -5.61 -3.07
C GLU A 138 -1.55 -4.78 -2.36
N ARG A 139 -1.24 -3.54 -1.98
CA ARG A 139 -2.23 -2.64 -1.36
C ARG A 139 -3.40 -2.33 -2.30
N MET A 140 -3.11 -2.09 -3.58
CA MET A 140 -4.15 -1.89 -4.60
C MET A 140 -4.96 -3.17 -4.81
N ALA A 141 -4.29 -4.32 -4.91
CA ALA A 141 -4.92 -5.61 -5.14
C ALA A 141 -5.85 -6.02 -4.00
N GLN A 142 -5.50 -5.77 -2.74
CA GLN A 142 -6.38 -6.03 -1.60
C GLN A 142 -7.73 -5.30 -1.72
N GLU A 143 -7.70 -4.02 -2.06
CA GLU A 143 -8.92 -3.24 -2.21
C GLU A 143 -9.69 -3.62 -3.48
N PHE A 144 -9.00 -3.86 -4.58
CA PHE A 144 -9.57 -4.32 -5.84
C PHE A 144 -10.23 -5.70 -5.68
N ALA A 145 -9.60 -6.62 -4.96
CA ALA A 145 -10.12 -7.97 -4.69
C ALA A 145 -11.48 -7.93 -3.99
N VAL A 146 -11.62 -7.11 -2.96
CA VAL A 146 -12.89 -6.94 -2.23
C VAL A 146 -13.96 -6.31 -3.12
N LEU A 147 -13.61 -5.29 -3.92
CA LEU A 147 -14.55 -4.63 -4.83
C LEU A 147 -15.09 -5.58 -5.90
N HIS A 148 -14.25 -6.50 -6.40
CA HIS A 148 -14.60 -7.42 -7.47
C HIS A 148 -14.88 -8.86 -6.99
N LYS A 149 -14.86 -9.11 -5.67
CA LYS A 149 -15.14 -10.41 -5.03
C LYS A 149 -14.24 -11.53 -5.57
N MET A 150 -12.95 -11.28 -5.63
CA MET A 150 -11.93 -12.22 -6.09
C MET A 150 -10.81 -12.35 -5.06
N ASP A 151 -9.91 -13.30 -5.26
CA ASP A 151 -8.71 -13.46 -4.46
C ASP A 151 -7.70 -12.33 -4.71
N VAL A 152 -6.84 -12.05 -3.72
CA VAL A 152 -5.85 -10.96 -3.80
C VAL A 152 -4.79 -11.25 -4.86
N ASP A 153 -4.35 -12.50 -5.00
CA ASP A 153 -3.35 -12.87 -5.99
C ASP A 153 -3.91 -12.74 -7.41
N ALA A 154 -5.15 -13.23 -7.64
CA ALA A 154 -5.86 -13.04 -8.90
C ALA A 154 -6.12 -11.54 -9.21
N ALA A 155 -6.34 -10.72 -8.18
CA ALA A 155 -6.48 -9.29 -8.33
C ALA A 155 -5.17 -8.62 -8.75
N SER A 156 -4.03 -9.06 -8.17
CA SER A 156 -2.70 -8.58 -8.55
C SER A 156 -2.40 -8.89 -10.01
N GLU A 157 -2.58 -10.14 -10.44
CA GLU A 157 -2.39 -10.56 -11.82
C GLU A 157 -3.27 -9.75 -12.79
N LYS A 158 -4.54 -9.55 -12.42
CA LYS A 158 -5.46 -8.78 -13.24
C LYS A 158 -5.06 -7.32 -13.38
N ILE A 159 -4.55 -6.70 -12.31
CA ILE A 159 -4.02 -5.33 -12.36
C ILE A 159 -2.80 -5.30 -13.29
N GLU A 160 -1.87 -6.24 -13.16
CA GLU A 160 -0.68 -6.33 -14.00
C GLU A 160 -1.04 -6.56 -15.48
N ASP A 161 -2.02 -7.40 -15.78
CA ASP A 161 -2.56 -7.59 -17.13
C ASP A 161 -3.16 -6.29 -17.70
N ILE A 162 -3.92 -5.55 -16.90
CA ILE A 162 -4.49 -4.26 -17.30
C ILE A 162 -3.37 -3.25 -17.59
N LEU A 163 -2.28 -3.29 -16.84
CA LEU A 163 -1.13 -2.41 -17.01
C LEU A 163 -0.22 -2.85 -18.16
N GLY A 164 -0.37 -4.06 -18.65
CA GLY A 164 0.47 -4.64 -19.71
C GLY A 164 1.88 -4.98 -19.23
N ILE A 165 2.01 -5.37 -17.95
CA ILE A 165 3.30 -5.72 -17.37
C ILE A 165 3.71 -7.12 -17.85
N PRO A 166 4.93 -7.32 -18.38
CA PRO A 166 5.38 -8.63 -18.83
C PRO A 166 5.37 -9.66 -17.70
N LYS A 167 4.72 -10.82 -17.92
CA LYS A 167 4.61 -11.90 -16.92
C LYS A 167 5.90 -12.68 -16.72
N GLU A 168 6.78 -12.70 -17.71
CA GLU A 168 8.10 -13.35 -17.60
C GLU A 168 9.05 -12.45 -16.80
N ILE A 169 9.09 -12.69 -15.51
CA ILE A 169 10.19 -12.23 -14.67
C ILE A 169 11.27 -13.27 -14.86
N ASP A 170 12.35 -12.92 -15.54
CA ASP A 170 13.58 -13.73 -15.48
C ASP A 170 14.10 -13.69 -14.04
N LEU A 171 13.75 -14.71 -13.27
CA LEU A 171 14.18 -14.86 -11.88
C LEU A 171 15.70 -15.09 -11.77
N ASN A 172 16.39 -15.34 -12.89
CA ASN A 172 17.84 -15.49 -12.97
C ASN A 172 18.57 -14.15 -13.22
N ALA A 173 17.83 -13.06 -13.45
CA ALA A 173 18.39 -11.71 -13.46
C ALA A 173 18.46 -11.10 -12.06
N VAL A 174 18.45 -11.95 -11.02
CA VAL A 174 18.55 -11.55 -9.62
C VAL A 174 19.99 -11.72 -9.19
N ASP A 175 20.58 -10.62 -8.80
CA ASP A 175 21.61 -10.52 -7.77
C ASP A 175 23.05 -10.93 -8.15
N GLU A 176 23.68 -10.14 -9.03
CA GLU A 176 25.13 -9.97 -8.93
C GLU A 176 25.57 -8.60 -8.35
N ASP A 177 24.62 -7.73 -7.99
CA ASP A 177 24.95 -6.34 -7.56
C ASP A 177 24.71 -6.06 -6.05
N GLU A 178 24.56 -7.06 -5.18
CA GLU A 178 24.35 -6.84 -3.73
C GLU A 178 25.62 -6.95 -2.87
N GLU A 179 26.83 -6.92 -3.42
CA GLU A 179 28.08 -6.90 -2.61
C GLU A 179 28.89 -5.61 -2.76
N GLU A 180 28.27 -4.45 -2.92
CA GLU A 180 28.94 -3.18 -2.56
C GLU A 180 28.23 -2.56 -1.34
N GLU A 181 28.28 -3.22 -0.19
CA GLU A 181 28.26 -2.53 1.09
C GLU A 181 29.53 -1.71 1.17
N GLU A 182 29.35 -0.39 1.10
CA GLU A 182 30.39 0.58 1.32
C GLU A 182 31.11 0.29 2.65
N ASP A 183 32.29 -0.29 2.55
CA ASP A 183 33.29 -0.29 3.61
C ASP A 183 33.74 1.15 3.83
N TYR A 184 32.99 1.89 4.63
CA TYR A 184 33.43 3.14 5.21
C TYR A 184 34.37 2.81 6.36
N SER A 185 35.54 2.29 6.02
CA SER A 185 36.65 2.24 6.96
C SER A 185 37.12 3.67 7.24
N ASP A 186 36.69 4.13 8.39
CA ASP A 186 37.35 5.15 9.20
C ASP A 186 38.88 5.02 9.09
N SER A 187 39.53 5.94 8.39
CA SER A 187 40.94 6.23 8.56
C SER A 187 41.09 7.59 9.19
N GLY A 188 40.84 7.61 10.51
CA GLY A 188 41.45 8.59 11.39
C GLY A 188 42.96 8.31 11.45
N GLY A 189 43.75 9.35 11.38
CA GLY A 189 45.16 9.18 11.60
C GLY A 189 45.97 10.42 11.28
N GLU A 190 46.33 11.11 12.37
CA GLU A 190 47.40 12.06 12.56
C GLU A 190 47.17 13.50 12.13
#